data_5ef269766c31744c97af2627971401ee
#
_entry.id   5ef269766c31744c97af2627971401ee
#
_cell.length_a   1.000
_cell.length_b   1.000
_cell.length_c   1.000
_cell.angle_alpha   90.00
_cell.angle_beta   90.00
_cell.angle_gamma   90.00
#
_symmetry.space_group_name_H-M   'P 1'
#
loop_
_entity.id
_entity.type
_entity.pdbx_description
1 polymer ?
#
loop_
_entity_poly.entity_id
_entity_poly.type
_entity_poly.pdbx_seq_one_letter_code
_entity_poly.pdbx_strand_id
1 'polypeptide(L)'
;MEAPTIDVHSQEYMEAMAALMSEAVESPEGLRALAAAIAPPIEQEIKRKEISSLLLTKHTLPKGERPLYQKKPTLKAYWISEDGEAREQEVGKDEVEFPTSRVHSAPMVDISVLKHGNIGTLLDIQKSAADEIRKTTDSRTVSVVSAGVPAANTVEVSGTVLTDDGLNEAISILEDMELTVKWIVMRGRRFNDIRDWDLDPQTKAELRQKGVIKNYGTGGILLTSTMPLDEILVLPDEEIGKMPVREAVKTESVDRKTKFKTGWLIWSELGMGVTRPDICAKIKILG
;
A
#
# COMPACT_ATOMS: atom_id res chain seq x y z
N MET A 1 7.87 4.96 19.38
CA MET A 1 7.88 3.66 20.10
C MET A 1 7.11 2.70 19.21
N GLU A 2 7.79 1.72 18.60
CA GLU A 2 7.11 0.66 17.85
C GLU A 2 6.34 -0.22 18.85
N ALA A 3 5.10 -0.56 18.50
CA ALA A 3 4.32 -1.50 19.32
C ALA A 3 5.04 -2.87 19.34
N PRO A 4 5.02 -3.58 20.46
CA PRO A 4 5.65 -4.88 20.56
C PRO A 4 5.06 -5.83 19.52
N THR A 5 5.93 -6.58 18.85
CA THR A 5 5.51 -7.57 17.85
C THR A 5 4.77 -8.70 18.55
N ILE A 6 3.54 -8.96 18.14
CA ILE A 6 2.72 -10.05 18.68
C ILE A 6 3.14 -11.35 17.98
N ASP A 7 3.63 -12.30 18.75
CA ASP A 7 3.88 -13.67 18.25
C ASP A 7 2.62 -14.51 18.39
N VAL A 8 1.88 -14.61 17.29
CA VAL A 8 0.63 -15.39 17.22
C VAL A 8 0.82 -16.91 17.39
N HIS A 9 2.07 -17.38 17.34
CA HIS A 9 2.43 -18.80 17.54
C HIS A 9 2.98 -19.07 18.96
N SER A 10 3.10 -18.05 19.79
CA SER A 10 3.51 -18.25 21.18
C SER A 10 2.46 -19.05 21.94
N GLN A 11 2.90 -19.89 22.87
CA GLN A 11 2.01 -20.70 23.69
C GLN A 11 1.07 -19.81 24.52
N GLU A 12 1.57 -18.70 25.04
CA GLU A 12 0.79 -17.72 25.82
C GLU A 12 -0.35 -17.12 24.99
N TYR A 13 -0.08 -16.73 23.74
CA TYR A 13 -1.11 -16.21 22.83
C TYR A 13 -2.16 -17.28 22.52
N MET A 14 -1.74 -18.51 22.25
CA MET A 14 -2.64 -19.62 21.94
C MET A 14 -3.56 -19.97 23.11
N GLU A 15 -3.03 -20.00 24.34
CA GLU A 15 -3.80 -20.24 25.55
C GLU A 15 -4.81 -19.11 25.82
N ALA A 16 -4.39 -17.85 25.69
CA ALA A 16 -5.27 -16.69 25.83
C ALA A 16 -6.42 -16.71 24.80
N MET A 17 -6.11 -17.03 23.54
CA MET A 17 -7.12 -17.11 22.48
C MET A 17 -8.08 -18.27 22.69
N ALA A 18 -7.61 -19.42 23.19
CA ALA A 18 -8.47 -20.55 23.55
C ALA A 18 -9.47 -20.18 24.65
N ALA A 19 -9.02 -19.49 25.69
CA ALA A 19 -9.88 -19.00 26.76
C ALA A 19 -10.96 -18.04 26.24
N LEU A 20 -10.55 -17.05 25.41
CA LEU A 20 -11.49 -16.11 24.78
C LEU A 20 -12.48 -16.79 23.84
N MET A 21 -12.08 -17.81 23.10
CA MET A 21 -12.99 -18.59 22.26
C MET A 21 -14.06 -19.33 23.10
N SER A 22 -13.68 -19.90 24.24
CA SER A 22 -14.63 -20.52 25.15
C SER A 22 -15.65 -19.50 25.67
N GLU A 23 -15.18 -18.37 26.16
CA GLU A 23 -16.02 -17.28 26.67
C GLU A 23 -16.93 -16.67 25.58
N ALA A 24 -16.45 -16.58 24.33
CA ALA A 24 -17.19 -16.06 23.19
C ALA A 24 -18.43 -16.93 22.84
N VAL A 25 -18.41 -18.21 23.18
CA VAL A 25 -19.57 -19.12 23.00
C VAL A 25 -20.65 -18.87 24.07
N GLU A 26 -20.22 -18.46 25.26
CA GLU A 26 -21.09 -18.34 26.43
C GLU A 26 -21.75 -16.96 26.53
N SER A 27 -21.05 -15.91 26.08
CA SER A 27 -21.53 -14.53 26.26
C SER A 27 -21.26 -13.61 25.07
N PRO A 28 -22.13 -12.59 24.83
CA PRO A 28 -21.88 -11.55 23.87
C PRO A 28 -20.65 -10.69 24.21
N GLU A 29 -20.34 -10.55 25.50
CA GLU A 29 -19.17 -9.85 26.01
C GLU A 29 -17.88 -10.60 25.63
N GLY A 30 -17.84 -11.92 25.80
CA GLY A 30 -16.74 -12.77 25.36
C GLY A 30 -16.51 -12.68 23.85
N LEU A 31 -17.58 -12.59 23.07
CA LEU A 31 -17.49 -12.42 21.61
C LEU A 31 -16.88 -11.07 21.22
N ARG A 32 -17.18 -10.00 21.97
CA ARG A 32 -16.56 -8.68 21.80
C ARG A 32 -15.09 -8.69 22.23
N ALA A 33 -14.77 -9.37 23.34
CA ALA A 33 -13.40 -9.50 23.82
C ALA A 33 -12.53 -10.25 22.80
N LEU A 34 -13.04 -11.36 22.26
CA LEU A 34 -12.38 -12.10 21.17
C LEU A 34 -12.19 -11.22 19.92
N ALA A 35 -13.21 -10.45 19.50
CA ALA A 35 -13.11 -9.52 18.41
C ALA A 35 -11.99 -8.49 18.64
N ALA A 36 -11.91 -7.91 19.83
CA ALA A 36 -10.89 -6.95 20.19
C ALA A 36 -9.47 -7.57 20.16
N ALA A 37 -9.32 -8.82 20.57
CA ALA A 37 -8.04 -9.53 20.57
C ALA A 37 -7.56 -9.92 19.16
N ILE A 38 -8.46 -10.03 18.19
CA ILE A 38 -8.16 -10.35 16.79
C ILE A 38 -7.57 -9.14 16.03
N ALA A 39 -7.94 -7.92 16.36
CA ALA A 39 -7.57 -6.74 15.61
C ALA A 39 -6.04 -6.47 15.54
N PRO A 40 -5.28 -6.50 16.65
CA PRO A 40 -3.85 -6.20 16.64
C PRO A 40 -3.00 -7.12 15.75
N PRO A 41 -3.17 -8.47 15.77
CA PRO A 41 -2.44 -9.35 14.86
C PRO A 41 -2.74 -9.08 13.38
N ILE A 42 -4.00 -8.76 13.05
CA ILE A 42 -4.39 -8.41 11.67
C ILE A 42 -3.69 -7.12 11.24
N GLU A 43 -3.70 -6.10 12.08
CA GLU A 43 -3.02 -4.82 11.79
C GLU A 43 -1.52 -5.02 11.58
N GLN A 44 -0.89 -5.86 12.42
CA GLN A 44 0.54 -6.19 12.30
C GLN A 44 0.85 -6.91 10.99
N GLU A 45 0.04 -7.91 10.60
CA GLU A 45 0.24 -8.64 9.34
C GLU A 45 0.02 -7.75 8.11
N ILE A 46 -0.95 -6.83 8.15
CA ILE A 46 -1.15 -5.83 7.11
C ILE A 46 0.11 -4.95 6.99
N LYS A 47 0.58 -4.36 8.09
CA LYS A 47 1.77 -3.48 8.10
C LYS A 47 3.03 -4.16 7.59
N ARG A 48 3.19 -5.44 7.89
CA ARG A 48 4.38 -6.21 7.46
C ARG A 48 4.51 -6.35 5.95
N LYS A 49 3.39 -6.39 5.22
CA LYS A 49 3.37 -6.70 3.77
C LYS A 49 2.82 -5.56 2.92
N GLU A 50 2.38 -4.49 3.53
CA GLU A 50 1.73 -3.37 2.85
C GLU A 50 2.70 -2.60 1.98
N ILE A 51 2.33 -2.39 0.72
CA ILE A 51 3.08 -1.56 -0.23
C ILE A 51 2.58 -0.11 -0.22
N SER A 52 1.30 0.09 0.06
CA SER A 52 0.67 1.41 0.05
C SER A 52 1.38 2.43 0.94
N SER A 53 1.91 2.00 2.10
CA SER A 53 2.69 2.87 3.00
C SER A 53 4.11 3.19 2.51
N LEU A 54 4.62 2.43 1.53
CA LEU A 54 5.88 2.74 0.85
C LEU A 54 5.68 3.76 -0.28
N LEU A 55 4.49 3.77 -0.88
CA LEU A 55 4.15 4.64 -2.00
C LEU A 55 3.55 5.97 -1.55
N LEU A 56 2.72 5.97 -0.52
CA LEU A 56 2.03 7.15 -0.01
C LEU A 56 2.33 7.37 1.46
N THR A 57 2.53 8.63 1.85
CA THR A 57 2.78 8.98 3.25
C THR A 57 1.49 8.87 4.06
N LYS A 58 1.51 8.04 5.12
CA LYS A 58 0.37 7.92 6.04
C LYS A 58 0.19 9.20 6.84
N HIS A 59 -1.04 9.68 6.92
CA HIS A 59 -1.44 10.81 7.73
C HIS A 59 -2.66 10.45 8.57
N THR A 60 -2.49 10.37 9.89
CA THR A 60 -3.60 10.09 10.81
C THR A 60 -4.47 11.34 10.93
N LEU A 61 -5.77 11.20 10.60
CA LEU A 61 -6.74 12.28 10.70
C LEU A 61 -7.39 12.31 12.08
N PRO A 62 -7.34 13.42 12.80
CA PRO A 62 -8.16 13.63 13.98
C PRO A 62 -9.65 13.52 13.67
N LYS A 63 -10.45 13.22 14.69
CA LYS A 63 -11.90 13.09 14.55
C LYS A 63 -12.52 14.42 14.13
N GLY A 64 -13.25 14.42 12.99
CA GLY A 64 -13.91 15.60 12.45
C GLY A 64 -13.05 16.44 11.49
N GLU A 65 -11.78 16.17 11.33
CA GLU A 65 -10.92 16.85 10.37
C GLU A 65 -11.23 16.41 8.95
N ARG A 66 -11.20 17.37 8.01
CA ARG A 66 -11.32 17.07 6.57
C ARG A 66 -9.97 16.73 5.98
N PRO A 67 -9.87 15.73 5.10
CA PRO A 67 -8.61 15.33 4.44
C PRO A 67 -8.27 16.29 3.28
N LEU A 68 -8.02 17.55 3.60
CA LEU A 68 -7.64 18.59 2.65
C LEU A 68 -6.13 18.70 2.59
N TYR A 69 -5.56 18.62 1.40
CA TYR A 69 -4.12 18.71 1.18
C TYR A 69 -3.81 19.74 0.11
N GLN A 70 -2.77 20.52 0.35
CA GLN A 70 -2.29 21.49 -0.63
C GLN A 70 -1.42 20.78 -1.67
N LYS A 71 -1.63 21.09 -2.94
CA LYS A 71 -0.68 20.77 -3.99
C LYS A 71 0.59 21.60 -3.78
N LYS A 72 1.76 21.02 -3.98
CA LYS A 72 3.00 21.80 -3.95
C LYS A 72 2.96 22.85 -5.06
N PRO A 73 3.14 24.15 -4.72
CA PRO A 73 3.16 25.20 -5.75
C PRO A 73 4.41 25.07 -6.61
N THR A 74 4.27 25.30 -7.90
CA THR A 74 5.41 25.40 -8.82
C THR A 74 5.89 26.85 -8.82
N LEU A 75 6.98 27.13 -8.12
CA LEU A 75 7.62 28.45 -8.10
C LEU A 75 8.72 28.53 -9.15
N LYS A 76 8.84 29.69 -9.81
CA LYS A 76 9.92 29.96 -10.77
C LYS A 76 10.86 31.00 -10.18
N ALA A 77 12.16 30.73 -10.24
CA ALA A 77 13.18 31.74 -9.94
C ALA A 77 13.53 32.54 -11.20
N TYR A 78 13.76 33.84 -11.02
CA TYR A 78 14.15 34.74 -12.09
C TYR A 78 15.41 35.49 -11.70
N TRP A 79 16.31 35.65 -12.65
CA TRP A 79 17.43 36.57 -12.50
C TRP A 79 16.94 37.99 -12.63
N ILE A 80 17.36 38.87 -11.72
CA ILE A 80 17.00 40.28 -11.71
C ILE A 80 18.31 41.10 -11.82
N SER A 81 18.33 42.16 -12.62
CA SER A 81 19.40 43.13 -12.65
C SER A 81 19.36 44.01 -11.39
N GLU A 82 20.47 44.71 -11.07
CA GLU A 82 20.58 45.54 -9.84
C GLU A 82 19.43 46.57 -9.69
N ASP A 83 18.87 47.04 -10.80
CA ASP A 83 17.77 48.04 -10.82
C ASP A 83 16.40 47.40 -11.18
N GLY A 84 16.30 46.06 -11.16
CA GLY A 84 15.09 45.36 -11.55
C GLY A 84 14.10 45.15 -10.39
N GLU A 85 12.80 45.18 -10.71
CA GLU A 85 11.76 44.81 -9.73
C GLU A 85 11.58 43.28 -9.67
N ALA A 86 11.42 42.77 -8.46
CA ALA A 86 11.13 41.36 -8.24
C ALA A 86 9.72 41.00 -8.78
N ARG A 87 9.63 39.93 -9.56
CA ARG A 87 8.34 39.40 -10.02
C ARG A 87 7.69 38.66 -8.89
N GLU A 88 6.56 39.18 -8.40
CA GLU A 88 5.73 38.51 -7.44
C GLU A 88 5.01 37.33 -8.10
N GLN A 89 4.96 36.21 -7.40
CA GLN A 89 4.20 35.03 -7.81
C GLN A 89 3.15 34.73 -6.75
N GLU A 90 1.89 34.80 -7.14
CA GLU A 90 0.81 34.38 -6.26
C GLU A 90 0.78 32.85 -6.19
N VAL A 91 0.95 32.33 -4.97
CA VAL A 91 0.76 30.92 -4.68
C VAL A 91 -0.70 30.69 -4.37
N GLY A 92 -1.44 30.15 -5.34
CA GLY A 92 -2.82 29.76 -5.16
C GLY A 92 -2.94 28.67 -4.09
N LYS A 93 -4.04 28.70 -3.32
CA LYS A 93 -4.39 27.60 -2.40
C LYS A 93 -5.12 26.49 -3.16
N ASP A 94 -4.38 25.75 -3.99
CA ASP A 94 -4.93 24.58 -4.65
C ASP A 94 -5.04 23.44 -3.63
N GLU A 95 -6.21 23.35 -2.99
CA GLU A 95 -6.50 22.27 -2.05
C GLU A 95 -7.20 21.13 -2.78
N VAL A 96 -6.78 19.92 -2.47
CA VAL A 96 -7.39 18.68 -2.95
C VAL A 96 -7.90 17.87 -1.76
N GLU A 97 -9.16 17.48 -1.81
CA GLU A 97 -9.74 16.59 -0.81
C GLU A 97 -9.52 15.13 -1.22
N PHE A 98 -8.98 14.32 -0.29
CA PHE A 98 -8.84 12.87 -0.46
C PHE A 98 -9.90 12.15 0.39
N PRO A 99 -11.08 11.90 -0.16
CA PRO A 99 -12.18 11.34 0.62
C PRO A 99 -11.80 9.98 1.21
N THR A 100 -12.12 9.78 2.48
CA THR A 100 -11.93 8.50 3.15
C THR A 100 -13.09 7.56 2.87
N SER A 101 -12.78 6.28 2.70
CA SER A 101 -13.76 5.20 2.54
C SER A 101 -13.36 4.01 3.40
N ARG A 102 -14.33 3.14 3.70
CA ARG A 102 -14.09 1.94 4.49
C ARG A 102 -13.72 0.78 3.59
N VAL A 103 -12.60 0.13 3.92
CA VAL A 103 -12.28 -1.20 3.42
C VAL A 103 -12.62 -2.19 4.52
N HIS A 104 -13.30 -3.29 4.17
CA HIS A 104 -13.77 -4.24 5.17
C HIS A 104 -13.69 -5.68 4.67
N SER A 105 -13.59 -6.60 5.62
CA SER A 105 -13.77 -8.03 5.47
C SER A 105 -14.69 -8.53 6.57
N ALA A 106 -15.61 -9.41 6.23
CA ALA A 106 -16.61 -9.91 7.20
C ALA A 106 -16.64 -11.45 7.21
N PRO A 107 -15.57 -12.11 7.72
CA PRO A 107 -15.55 -13.55 7.83
C PRO A 107 -16.60 -14.03 8.83
N MET A 108 -17.35 -15.06 8.45
CA MET A 108 -18.35 -15.72 9.28
C MET A 108 -17.95 -17.18 9.48
N VAL A 109 -17.98 -17.64 10.70
CA VAL A 109 -17.67 -19.01 11.09
C VAL A 109 -18.89 -19.69 11.70
N ASP A 110 -18.94 -20.99 11.62
CA ASP A 110 -19.93 -21.78 12.35
C ASP A 110 -19.61 -21.75 13.85
N ILE A 111 -20.63 -21.65 14.68
CA ILE A 111 -20.48 -21.63 16.14
C ILE A 111 -19.78 -22.91 16.65
N SER A 112 -19.91 -24.02 15.93
CA SER A 112 -19.21 -25.28 16.26
C SER A 112 -17.67 -25.11 16.20
N VAL A 113 -17.14 -24.27 15.34
CA VAL A 113 -15.68 -23.99 15.24
C VAL A 113 -15.17 -23.36 16.53
N LEU A 114 -15.93 -22.42 17.10
CA LEU A 114 -15.57 -21.79 18.37
C LEU A 114 -15.72 -22.79 19.54
N LYS A 115 -16.80 -23.57 19.53
CA LYS A 115 -17.05 -24.60 20.60
C LYS A 115 -15.97 -25.65 20.67
N HIS A 116 -15.38 -26.03 19.54
CA HIS A 116 -14.31 -27.03 19.50
C HIS A 116 -12.93 -26.43 19.72
N GLY A 117 -12.82 -25.12 19.96
CA GLY A 117 -11.54 -24.45 20.25
C GLY A 117 -10.53 -24.57 19.13
N ASN A 118 -10.96 -24.57 17.86
CA ASN A 118 -10.06 -24.72 16.72
C ASN A 118 -9.32 -23.38 16.42
N ILE A 119 -8.26 -23.14 17.17
CA ILE A 119 -7.43 -21.92 17.06
C ILE A 119 -6.78 -21.83 15.68
N GLY A 120 -6.37 -22.95 15.07
CA GLY A 120 -5.79 -22.96 13.72
C GLY A 120 -6.71 -22.31 12.70
N THR A 121 -8.00 -22.67 12.70
CA THR A 121 -9.01 -22.05 11.83
C THR A 121 -9.14 -20.55 12.09
N LEU A 122 -9.08 -20.11 13.35
CA LEU A 122 -9.14 -18.69 13.69
C LEU A 122 -7.94 -17.91 13.15
N LEU A 123 -6.73 -18.45 13.30
CA LEU A 123 -5.50 -17.86 12.75
C LEU A 123 -5.53 -17.77 11.22
N ASP A 124 -6.03 -18.80 10.55
CA ASP A 124 -6.19 -18.81 9.09
C ASP A 124 -7.17 -17.72 8.62
N ILE A 125 -8.26 -17.53 9.36
CA ILE A 125 -9.24 -16.47 9.09
C ILE A 125 -8.61 -15.09 9.29
N GLN A 126 -7.86 -14.88 10.37
CA GLN A 126 -7.16 -13.63 10.63
C GLN A 126 -6.19 -13.30 9.51
N LYS A 127 -5.35 -14.26 9.11
CA LYS A 127 -4.39 -14.11 8.02
C LYS A 127 -5.05 -13.82 6.68
N SER A 128 -6.11 -14.57 6.35
CA SER A 128 -6.87 -14.37 5.11
C SER A 128 -7.53 -13.00 5.07
N ALA A 129 -8.15 -12.55 6.17
CA ALA A 129 -8.77 -11.23 6.25
C ALA A 129 -7.73 -10.10 6.13
N ALA A 130 -6.57 -10.25 6.79
CA ALA A 130 -5.46 -9.30 6.68
C ALA A 130 -4.95 -9.19 5.23
N ASP A 131 -4.73 -10.34 4.58
CA ASP A 131 -4.26 -10.39 3.19
C ASP A 131 -5.26 -9.75 2.21
N GLU A 132 -6.57 -9.96 2.38
CA GLU A 132 -7.59 -9.39 1.51
C GLU A 132 -7.76 -7.88 1.71
N ILE A 133 -7.77 -7.39 2.96
CA ILE A 133 -7.79 -5.95 3.26
C ILE A 133 -6.55 -5.28 2.64
N ARG A 134 -5.36 -5.86 2.87
CA ARG A 134 -4.10 -5.37 2.31
C ARG A 134 -4.13 -5.32 0.79
N LYS A 135 -4.49 -6.42 0.10
CA LYS A 135 -4.57 -6.46 -1.36
C LYS A 135 -5.53 -5.42 -1.93
N THR A 136 -6.68 -5.23 -1.28
CA THR A 136 -7.67 -4.23 -1.69
C THR A 136 -7.11 -2.82 -1.54
N THR A 137 -6.42 -2.54 -0.42
CA THR A 137 -5.76 -1.26 -0.16
C THR A 137 -4.62 -1.01 -1.15
N ASP A 138 -3.72 -1.99 -1.33
CA ASP A 138 -2.60 -1.89 -2.26
C ASP A 138 -3.08 -1.70 -3.72
N SER A 139 -4.10 -2.45 -4.15
CA SER A 139 -4.69 -2.32 -5.49
C SER A 139 -5.27 -0.92 -5.71
N ARG A 140 -5.97 -0.37 -4.73
CA ARG A 140 -6.50 0.98 -4.82
C ARG A 140 -5.39 2.01 -4.89
N THR A 141 -4.33 1.87 -4.07
CA THR A 141 -3.17 2.77 -4.07
C THR A 141 -2.49 2.76 -5.43
N VAL A 142 -2.16 1.58 -5.96
CA VAL A 142 -1.55 1.45 -7.29
C VAL A 142 -2.42 2.10 -8.37
N SER A 143 -3.74 1.85 -8.34
CA SER A 143 -4.68 2.44 -9.30
C SER A 143 -4.71 3.97 -9.22
N VAL A 144 -4.73 4.55 -8.02
CA VAL A 144 -4.74 6.01 -7.82
C VAL A 144 -3.43 6.64 -8.30
N VAL A 145 -2.29 6.02 -7.97
CA VAL A 145 -0.97 6.51 -8.42
C VAL A 145 -0.86 6.41 -9.95
N SER A 146 -1.18 5.24 -10.53
CA SER A 146 -1.11 5.04 -11.99
C SER A 146 -2.03 5.98 -12.77
N ALA A 147 -3.26 6.20 -12.29
CA ALA A 147 -4.21 7.12 -12.92
C ALA A 147 -3.76 8.60 -12.80
N GLY A 148 -2.96 8.94 -11.79
CA GLY A 148 -2.43 10.28 -11.59
C GLY A 148 -1.29 10.63 -12.54
N VAL A 149 -0.52 9.66 -13.05
CA VAL A 149 0.65 9.92 -13.89
C VAL A 149 0.23 10.61 -15.19
N PRO A 150 0.82 11.78 -15.54
CA PRO A 150 0.52 12.49 -16.78
C PRO A 150 0.88 11.65 -18.03
N ALA A 151 0.18 11.89 -19.13
CA ALA A 151 0.50 11.24 -20.41
C ALA A 151 1.92 11.57 -20.89
N ALA A 152 2.42 12.78 -20.59
CA ALA A 152 3.78 13.18 -20.91
C ALA A 152 4.87 12.36 -20.20
N ASN A 153 4.53 11.76 -19.05
CA ASN A 153 5.44 10.91 -18.27
C ASN A 153 5.09 9.42 -18.44
N THR A 154 4.36 9.07 -19.50
CA THR A 154 3.99 7.70 -19.81
C THR A 154 4.76 7.23 -21.03
N VAL A 155 5.63 6.24 -20.84
CA VAL A 155 6.39 5.57 -21.91
C VAL A 155 5.56 4.42 -22.44
N GLU A 156 5.33 4.37 -23.74
CA GLU A 156 4.62 3.29 -24.40
C GLU A 156 5.62 2.32 -25.04
N VAL A 157 5.62 1.07 -24.56
CA VAL A 157 6.48 0.02 -25.09
C VAL A 157 5.63 -0.90 -25.97
N SER A 158 5.98 -0.97 -27.26
CA SER A 158 5.31 -1.86 -28.19
C SER A 158 5.70 -3.33 -27.96
N GLY A 159 4.73 -4.23 -28.00
CA GLY A 159 4.94 -5.67 -27.78
C GLY A 159 4.49 -6.15 -26.41
N THR A 160 4.80 -7.40 -26.09
CA THR A 160 4.31 -8.09 -24.88
C THR A 160 5.33 -8.17 -23.75
N VAL A 161 6.53 -7.63 -23.94
CA VAL A 161 7.69 -7.77 -23.02
C VAL A 161 8.21 -6.39 -22.64
N LEU A 162 8.65 -6.23 -21.40
CA LEU A 162 9.37 -5.02 -20.98
C LEU A 162 10.76 -4.99 -21.61
N THR A 163 11.10 -3.88 -22.27
CA THR A 163 12.44 -3.66 -22.85
C THR A 163 13.31 -2.82 -21.92
N ASP A 164 14.64 -2.99 -22.04
CA ASP A 164 15.60 -2.18 -21.28
C ASP A 164 15.50 -0.69 -21.68
N ASP A 165 15.37 -0.40 -22.98
CA ASP A 165 15.19 0.95 -23.47
C ASP A 165 13.95 1.62 -22.86
N GLY A 166 12.82 0.93 -22.78
CA GLY A 166 11.59 1.49 -22.20
C GLY A 166 11.71 1.76 -20.70
N LEU A 167 12.47 0.95 -19.96
CA LEU A 167 12.75 1.20 -18.55
C LEU A 167 13.70 2.39 -18.37
N ASN A 168 14.76 2.46 -19.16
CA ASN A 168 15.74 3.56 -19.14
C ASN A 168 15.07 4.89 -19.53
N GLU A 169 14.18 4.90 -20.52
CA GLU A 169 13.41 6.09 -20.90
C GLU A 169 12.53 6.59 -19.74
N ALA A 170 11.83 5.68 -19.05
CA ALA A 170 11.02 6.08 -17.88
C ALA A 170 11.87 6.59 -16.71
N ILE A 171 13.07 6.07 -16.51
CA ILE A 171 14.02 6.55 -15.51
C ILE A 171 14.52 7.94 -15.89
N SER A 172 14.89 8.15 -17.17
CA SER A 172 15.39 9.43 -17.68
C SER A 172 14.37 10.56 -17.48
N ILE A 173 13.07 10.28 -17.55
CA ILE A 173 12.03 11.29 -17.25
C ILE A 173 12.20 11.88 -15.84
N LEU A 174 12.52 11.04 -14.85
CA LEU A 174 12.75 11.50 -13.48
C LEU A 174 14.11 12.20 -13.35
N GLU A 175 15.14 11.67 -14.00
CA GLU A 175 16.49 12.24 -13.98
C GLU A 175 16.53 13.63 -14.62
N ASP A 176 15.78 13.85 -15.71
CA ASP A 176 15.62 15.17 -16.34
C ASP A 176 14.95 16.20 -15.41
N MET A 177 14.20 15.74 -14.41
CA MET A 177 13.63 16.56 -13.35
C MET A 177 14.56 16.69 -12.13
N GLU A 178 15.81 16.21 -12.22
CA GLU A 178 16.77 16.14 -11.11
C GLU A 178 16.28 15.30 -9.92
N LEU A 179 15.43 14.30 -10.18
CA LEU A 179 14.87 13.41 -9.17
C LEU A 179 15.57 12.06 -9.17
N THR A 180 15.80 11.52 -7.97
CA THR A 180 16.35 10.17 -7.82
C THR A 180 15.21 9.15 -7.79
N VAL A 181 15.31 8.09 -8.59
CA VAL A 181 14.37 6.98 -8.56
C VAL A 181 14.53 6.20 -7.25
N LYS A 182 13.43 6.03 -6.53
CA LYS A 182 13.40 5.19 -5.32
C LYS A 182 12.83 3.81 -5.60
N TRP A 183 11.64 3.74 -6.15
CA TRP A 183 10.92 2.50 -6.36
C TRP A 183 10.52 2.29 -7.81
N ILE A 184 10.73 1.07 -8.29
CA ILE A 184 10.13 0.58 -9.53
C ILE A 184 9.11 -0.49 -9.13
N VAL A 185 7.82 -0.19 -9.32
CA VAL A 185 6.72 -1.06 -8.91
C VAL A 185 6.22 -1.85 -10.11
N MET A 186 6.28 -3.17 -10.04
CA MET A 186 5.85 -4.04 -11.13
C MET A 186 5.27 -5.36 -10.63
N ARG A 187 4.64 -6.09 -11.54
CA ARG A 187 4.20 -7.46 -11.29
C ARG A 187 5.36 -8.43 -11.45
N GLY A 188 5.41 -9.49 -10.64
CA GLY A 188 6.50 -10.47 -10.69
C GLY A 188 6.75 -11.10 -12.07
N ARG A 189 5.72 -11.20 -12.92
CA ARG A 189 5.89 -11.66 -14.32
C ARG A 189 6.77 -10.70 -15.13
N ARG A 190 6.65 -9.37 -14.93
CA ARG A 190 7.47 -8.38 -15.62
C ARG A 190 8.92 -8.37 -15.13
N PHE A 191 9.12 -8.77 -13.89
CA PHE A 191 10.48 -8.96 -13.38
C PHE A 191 11.23 -10.11 -14.08
N ASN A 192 10.52 -11.11 -14.62
CA ASN A 192 11.14 -12.15 -15.43
C ASN A 192 11.66 -11.58 -16.76
N ASP A 193 10.97 -10.59 -17.35
CA ASP A 193 11.46 -9.93 -18.57
C ASP A 193 12.86 -9.34 -18.33
N ILE A 194 13.08 -8.68 -17.16
CA ILE A 194 14.39 -8.14 -16.77
C ILE A 194 15.45 -9.24 -16.59
N ARG A 195 15.07 -10.41 -16.09
CA ARG A 195 15.98 -11.55 -15.92
C ARG A 195 16.47 -12.11 -17.26
N ASP A 196 15.67 -11.96 -18.30
CA ASP A 196 15.96 -12.44 -19.64
C ASP A 196 16.82 -11.44 -20.44
N TRP A 197 17.01 -10.21 -19.95
CA TRP A 197 17.89 -9.23 -20.60
C TRP A 197 19.34 -9.70 -20.62
N ASP A 198 20.09 -9.24 -21.62
CA ASP A 198 21.52 -9.55 -21.73
C ASP A 198 22.36 -8.65 -20.82
N LEU A 199 22.23 -8.89 -19.52
CA LEU A 199 22.97 -8.21 -18.48
C LEU A 199 24.34 -8.86 -18.29
N ASP A 200 25.30 -8.07 -17.79
CA ASP A 200 26.62 -8.60 -17.42
C ASP A 200 26.50 -9.67 -16.31
N PRO A 201 27.47 -10.61 -16.23
CA PRO A 201 27.39 -11.72 -15.29
C PRO A 201 27.32 -11.31 -13.82
N GLN A 202 27.92 -10.17 -13.45
CA GLN A 202 27.92 -9.66 -12.08
C GLN A 202 26.54 -9.12 -11.71
N THR A 203 25.93 -8.31 -12.59
CA THR A 203 24.57 -7.80 -12.43
C THR A 203 23.54 -8.92 -12.41
N LYS A 204 23.69 -9.96 -13.26
CA LYS A 204 22.85 -11.18 -13.21
C LYS A 204 22.98 -11.91 -11.87
N ALA A 205 24.18 -12.00 -11.30
CA ALA A 205 24.39 -12.64 -10.00
C ALA A 205 23.75 -11.83 -8.86
N GLU A 206 23.89 -10.50 -8.85
CA GLU A 206 23.26 -9.62 -7.87
C GLU A 206 21.72 -9.69 -7.95
N LEU A 207 21.17 -9.70 -9.15
CA LEU A 207 19.73 -9.84 -9.39
C LEU A 207 19.19 -11.16 -8.81
N ARG A 208 19.93 -12.27 -9.01
CA ARG A 208 19.54 -13.58 -8.48
C ARG A 208 19.64 -13.68 -6.96
N GLN A 209 20.65 -13.05 -6.37
CA GLN A 209 20.89 -13.13 -4.92
C GLN A 209 20.04 -12.17 -4.09
N LYS A 210 19.83 -10.95 -4.58
CA LYS A 210 19.23 -9.85 -3.81
C LYS A 210 17.87 -9.41 -4.35
N GLY A 211 17.49 -9.82 -5.56
CA GLY A 211 16.27 -9.32 -6.22
C GLY A 211 16.30 -7.83 -6.54
N VAL A 212 17.48 -7.20 -6.45
CA VAL A 212 17.68 -5.76 -6.63
C VAL A 212 18.79 -5.54 -7.62
N ILE A 213 18.59 -4.66 -8.57
CA ILE A 213 19.63 -4.15 -9.47
C ILE A 213 20.07 -2.82 -8.88
N LYS A 214 21.31 -2.71 -8.44
CA LYS A 214 21.84 -1.48 -7.80
C LYS A 214 21.76 -0.22 -8.67
N ASN A 215 21.70 -0.39 -9.98
CA ASN A 215 21.66 0.71 -10.93
C ASN A 215 20.26 1.25 -11.19
N TYR A 216 19.21 0.59 -10.67
CA TYR A 216 17.83 0.99 -10.87
C TYR A 216 17.19 1.37 -9.52
N GLY A 217 17.42 2.61 -9.09
CA GLY A 217 16.80 3.21 -7.92
C GLY A 217 17.45 2.87 -6.57
N THR A 218 17.29 3.75 -5.61
CA THR A 218 17.85 3.61 -4.26
C THR A 218 17.11 2.60 -3.39
N GLY A 219 15.80 2.44 -3.60
CA GLY A 219 14.93 1.50 -2.88
C GLY A 219 14.79 0.14 -3.57
N GLY A 220 15.00 0.08 -4.89
CA GLY A 220 14.94 -1.14 -5.68
C GLY A 220 13.57 -1.44 -6.32
N ILE A 221 13.35 -2.71 -6.66
CA ILE A 221 12.15 -3.16 -7.36
C ILE A 221 11.15 -3.73 -6.36
N LEU A 222 9.94 -3.17 -6.34
CA LEU A 222 8.81 -3.66 -5.56
C LEU A 222 7.93 -4.57 -6.41
N LEU A 223 7.88 -5.84 -6.04
CA LEU A 223 7.05 -6.83 -6.71
C LEU A 223 5.69 -6.94 -6.01
N THR A 224 4.62 -6.69 -6.77
CA THR A 224 3.27 -6.84 -6.24
C THR A 224 2.34 -7.52 -7.23
N SER A 225 1.43 -8.34 -6.70
CA SER A 225 0.37 -8.97 -7.50
C SER A 225 -0.77 -8.02 -7.84
N THR A 226 -0.84 -6.87 -7.18
CA THR A 226 -1.90 -5.87 -7.37
C THR A 226 -1.64 -4.94 -8.55
N MET A 227 -0.38 -4.87 -9.04
CA MET A 227 -0.03 -4.11 -10.24
C MET A 227 -0.63 -4.76 -11.49
N PRO A 228 -1.22 -4.01 -12.45
CA PRO A 228 -1.59 -4.51 -13.75
C PRO A 228 -0.40 -5.15 -14.49
N LEU A 229 -0.66 -6.08 -15.42
CA LEU A 229 0.41 -6.76 -16.16
C LEU A 229 1.08 -5.85 -17.20
N ASP A 230 0.33 -4.91 -17.69
CA ASP A 230 0.71 -3.98 -18.75
C ASP A 230 1.25 -2.64 -18.26
N GLU A 231 1.34 -2.48 -16.93
CA GLU A 231 1.83 -1.23 -16.34
C GLU A 231 3.00 -1.47 -15.39
N ILE A 232 3.92 -0.49 -15.35
CA ILE A 232 5.03 -0.39 -14.40
C ILE A 232 5.11 1.06 -13.94
N LEU A 233 5.28 1.28 -12.64
CA LEU A 233 5.47 2.63 -12.08
C LEU A 233 6.92 2.84 -11.70
N VAL A 234 7.44 4.01 -12.06
CA VAL A 234 8.77 4.49 -11.64
C VAL A 234 8.55 5.71 -10.76
N LEU A 235 8.97 5.62 -9.51
CA LEU A 235 8.62 6.57 -8.47
C LEU A 235 9.87 7.19 -7.84
N PRO A 236 9.87 8.51 -7.56
CA PRO A 236 10.99 9.22 -6.97
C PRO A 236 11.12 8.94 -5.46
N ASP A 237 12.21 9.44 -4.88
CA ASP A 237 12.40 9.44 -3.42
C ASP A 237 11.63 10.55 -2.70
N GLU A 238 10.98 11.44 -3.46
CA GLU A 238 10.12 12.47 -2.90
C GLU A 238 8.71 11.96 -2.58
N GLU A 239 8.02 12.68 -1.69
CA GLU A 239 6.62 12.43 -1.37
C GLU A 239 5.72 12.71 -2.58
N ILE A 240 5.08 11.69 -3.11
CA ILE A 240 4.18 11.77 -4.27
C ILE A 240 2.73 12.03 -3.87
N GLY A 241 2.36 11.64 -2.66
CA GLY A 241 0.98 11.75 -2.20
C GLY A 241 0.78 11.32 -0.77
N LYS A 242 -0.47 11.36 -0.31
CA LYS A 242 -0.85 11.08 1.07
C LYS A 242 -1.95 10.04 1.16
N MET A 243 -1.88 9.28 2.25
CA MET A 243 -2.90 8.31 2.64
C MET A 243 -3.49 8.74 4.00
N PRO A 244 -4.57 9.57 4.00
CA PRO A 244 -5.28 9.88 5.22
C PRO A 244 -5.90 8.62 5.82
N VAL A 245 -5.60 8.36 7.10
CA VAL A 245 -6.17 7.25 7.89
C VAL A 245 -7.02 7.84 8.99
N ARG A 246 -8.33 7.65 8.91
CA ARG A 246 -9.29 8.11 9.94
C ARG A 246 -9.45 7.10 11.05
N GLU A 247 -9.53 5.83 10.68
CA GLU A 247 -9.63 4.72 11.61
C GLU A 247 -8.64 3.63 11.20
N ALA A 248 -7.79 3.25 12.13
CA ALA A 248 -6.94 2.06 11.99
C ALA A 248 -7.81 0.79 11.93
N VAL A 249 -7.19 -0.38 11.81
CA VAL A 249 -7.94 -1.63 11.77
C VAL A 249 -8.76 -1.80 13.05
N LYS A 250 -10.06 -1.96 12.89
CA LYS A 250 -11.02 -2.24 13.96
C LYS A 250 -11.76 -3.53 13.66
N THR A 251 -12.18 -4.20 14.72
CA THR A 251 -12.93 -5.44 14.63
C THR A 251 -14.16 -5.34 15.52
N GLU A 252 -15.31 -5.66 14.95
CA GLU A 252 -16.59 -5.73 15.65
C GLU A 252 -17.16 -7.14 15.52
N SER A 253 -17.74 -7.66 16.58
CA SER A 253 -18.41 -8.96 16.55
C SER A 253 -19.74 -8.89 15.82
N VAL A 254 -20.01 -9.88 14.96
CA VAL A 254 -21.27 -10.04 14.24
C VAL A 254 -21.87 -11.39 14.60
N ASP A 255 -23.04 -11.41 15.21
CA ASP A 255 -23.76 -12.62 15.59
C ASP A 255 -25.01 -12.80 14.72
N ARG A 256 -25.10 -13.95 14.05
CA ARG A 256 -26.27 -14.38 13.28
C ARG A 256 -26.86 -15.66 13.85
N LYS A 257 -27.43 -15.56 15.03
CA LYS A 257 -28.02 -16.70 15.80
C LYS A 257 -28.96 -17.56 14.98
N THR A 258 -29.77 -16.95 14.11
CA THR A 258 -30.72 -17.66 13.24
C THR A 258 -30.05 -18.56 12.21
N LYS A 259 -28.76 -18.38 11.94
CA LYS A 259 -27.98 -19.18 10.99
C LYS A 259 -26.90 -20.02 11.66
N PHE A 260 -26.84 -20.04 12.99
CA PHE A 260 -25.78 -20.69 13.77
C PHE A 260 -24.38 -20.26 13.39
N LYS A 261 -24.24 -19.00 12.95
CA LYS A 261 -22.99 -18.39 12.54
C LYS A 261 -22.67 -17.17 13.37
N THR A 262 -21.41 -17.04 13.71
CA THR A 262 -20.83 -15.85 14.31
C THR A 262 -19.62 -15.43 13.51
N GLY A 263 -19.19 -14.20 13.65
CA GLY A 263 -18.04 -13.71 12.89
C GLY A 263 -17.64 -12.32 13.32
N TRP A 264 -16.81 -11.72 12.48
CA TRP A 264 -16.23 -10.40 12.75
C TRP A 264 -16.37 -9.52 11.53
N LEU A 265 -16.72 -8.26 11.74
CA LEU A 265 -16.57 -7.19 10.77
C LEU A 265 -15.22 -6.52 11.05
N ILE A 266 -14.26 -6.78 10.20
CA ILE A 266 -12.90 -6.22 10.26
C ILE A 266 -12.86 -5.09 9.24
N TRP A 267 -12.51 -3.89 9.67
CA TRP A 267 -12.51 -2.73 8.77
C TRP A 267 -11.48 -1.68 9.15
N SER A 268 -11.10 -0.86 8.18
CA SER A 268 -10.34 0.37 8.39
C SER A 268 -10.93 1.48 7.51
N GLU A 269 -10.77 2.75 7.92
CA GLU A 269 -11.22 3.90 7.14
C GLU A 269 -10.03 4.73 6.73
N LEU A 270 -9.79 4.77 5.43
CA LEU A 270 -8.64 5.45 4.83
C LEU A 270 -8.99 6.05 3.47
N GLY A 271 -8.24 7.06 3.08
CA GLY A 271 -8.29 7.67 1.76
C GLY A 271 -6.94 7.55 1.05
N MET A 272 -6.89 7.93 -0.20
CA MET A 272 -5.67 7.92 -1.00
C MET A 272 -5.71 9.04 -2.01
N GLY A 273 -4.58 9.72 -2.19
CA GLY A 273 -4.47 10.74 -3.21
C GLY A 273 -3.04 11.10 -3.53
N VAL A 274 -2.82 11.50 -4.76
CA VAL A 274 -1.53 11.97 -5.28
C VAL A 274 -1.56 13.49 -5.30
N THR A 275 -0.58 14.11 -4.65
CA THR A 275 -0.41 15.58 -4.61
C THR A 275 0.55 16.07 -5.68
N ARG A 276 1.46 15.20 -6.13
CA ARG A 276 2.48 15.50 -7.15
C ARG A 276 2.54 14.38 -8.20
N PRO A 277 1.55 14.27 -9.07
CA PRO A 277 1.54 13.27 -10.13
C PRO A 277 2.62 13.54 -11.20
N ASP A 278 3.03 14.79 -11.34
CA ASP A 278 4.02 15.30 -12.29
C ASP A 278 5.42 14.70 -12.13
N ILE A 279 5.76 14.24 -10.93
CA ILE A 279 7.08 13.65 -10.63
C ILE A 279 7.11 12.12 -10.74
N CYS A 280 6.04 11.49 -11.17
CA CYS A 280 5.97 10.05 -11.37
C CYS A 280 6.07 9.72 -12.86
N ALA A 281 6.68 8.57 -13.19
CA ALA A 281 6.64 8.03 -14.55
C ALA A 281 5.96 6.67 -14.58
N LYS A 282 5.40 6.33 -15.74
CA LYS A 282 4.71 5.07 -15.98
C LYS A 282 5.14 4.48 -17.30
N ILE A 283 5.33 3.17 -17.33
CA ILE A 283 5.50 2.40 -18.56
C ILE A 283 4.21 1.67 -18.82
N LYS A 284 3.71 1.76 -20.05
CA LYS A 284 2.55 1.02 -20.54
C LYS A 284 2.98 0.11 -21.66
N ILE A 285 2.75 -1.19 -21.52
CA ILE A 285 3.09 -2.21 -22.50
C ILE A 285 1.86 -2.46 -23.36
N LEU A 286 1.98 -2.16 -24.67
CA LEU A 286 0.93 -2.30 -25.67
C LEU A 286 1.06 -3.69 -26.29
N GLY A 287 0.36 -4.68 -25.71
CA GLY A 287 0.39 -6.06 -26.17
C GLY A 287 -0.77 -6.46 -27.06
#